data_c5f63da07cac9d81c4a1e8b8616b2c04
#
_entry.id   c5f63da07cac9d81c4a1e8b8616b2c04
#
_cell.length_a   1.000
_cell.length_b   1.000
_cell.length_c   1.000
_cell.angle_alpha   90.00
_cell.angle_beta   90.00
_cell.angle_gamma   90.00
#
_symmetry.space_group_name_H-M   'P 1'
#
loop_
_entity.id
_entity.type
_entity.pdbx_description
1 polymer ?
#
loop_
_entity_poly.entity_id
_entity_poly.type
_entity_poly.pdbx_seq_one_letter_code
_entity_poly.pdbx_strand_id
1 'polypeptide(L)'
;MRTRIARTILPLVLVACIQPLVSAQTIRAPQHKHRARHNRIVGVWDVQNRVLDCSTGAQIATFPALHKYELGGTLQVVPGGNNPTSASAHTGIWQPVGKNQYQMAFKFFRYDSAGNNIGWAVVRNDVAINEAATAYAGSGKAEIFDSNGNSLATSCPTFTGTRFQ
;
A
#
# COMPACT_ATOMS: atom_id res chain seq x y z
N MET A 1 -57.05 -76.36 5.19
CA MET A 1 -55.74 -75.67 5.12
C MET A 1 -55.80 -74.37 5.85
N ARG A 2 -55.16 -74.25 7.03
CA ARG A 2 -55.16 -73.04 7.85
C ARG A 2 -53.77 -72.45 7.83
N THR A 3 -53.57 -71.32 7.15
CA THR A 3 -52.30 -70.59 7.05
C THR A 3 -52.14 -69.69 8.26
N ARG A 4 -51.08 -69.90 9.05
CA ARG A 4 -50.74 -69.06 10.21
C ARG A 4 -49.83 -67.91 9.71
N ILE A 5 -50.23 -66.69 9.94
CA ILE A 5 -49.47 -65.47 9.67
C ILE A 5 -48.64 -65.19 10.95
N ALA A 6 -47.35 -65.30 10.82
CA ALA A 6 -46.40 -64.91 11.89
C ALA A 6 -46.20 -63.37 11.83
N ARG A 7 -46.55 -62.68 12.92
CA ARG A 7 -46.24 -61.26 13.11
C ARG A 7 -44.84 -61.10 13.71
N THR A 8 -43.95 -60.59 12.89
CA THR A 8 -42.59 -60.21 13.33
C THR A 8 -42.64 -58.78 13.93
N ILE A 9 -42.34 -58.68 15.22
CA ILE A 9 -42.24 -57.38 15.92
C ILE A 9 -40.80 -56.90 15.76
N LEU A 10 -40.60 -55.73 15.07
CA LEU A 10 -39.32 -55.10 14.87
C LEU A 10 -39.09 -54.14 16.04
N PRO A 11 -37.97 -54.21 16.80
CA PRO A 11 -37.70 -53.26 17.85
C PRO A 11 -37.19 -51.94 17.27
N LEU A 12 -37.85 -50.86 17.65
CA LEU A 12 -37.45 -49.48 17.33
C LEU A 12 -36.29 -49.07 18.21
N VAL A 13 -35.07 -49.01 17.61
CA VAL A 13 -33.87 -48.50 18.29
C VAL A 13 -33.87 -46.99 18.22
N LEU A 14 -34.11 -46.32 19.37
CA LEU A 14 -34.01 -44.86 19.49
C LEU A 14 -32.53 -44.48 19.61
N VAL A 15 -31.93 -43.98 18.54
CA VAL A 15 -30.58 -43.40 18.56
C VAL A 15 -30.69 -41.97 19.06
N ALA A 16 -30.31 -41.72 20.32
CA ALA A 16 -30.16 -40.38 20.87
C ALA A 16 -28.93 -39.69 20.30
N CYS A 17 -29.14 -38.77 19.38
CA CYS A 17 -28.07 -37.90 18.89
C CYS A 17 -27.65 -36.90 19.98
N ILE A 18 -26.53 -37.19 20.64
CA ILE A 18 -25.86 -36.23 21.53
C ILE A 18 -25.08 -35.28 20.61
N GLN A 19 -25.61 -34.07 20.39
CA GLN A 19 -24.89 -32.99 19.69
C GLN A 19 -23.91 -32.34 20.67
N PRO A 20 -22.60 -32.30 20.39
CA PRO A 20 -21.67 -31.50 21.18
C PRO A 20 -21.96 -30.02 20.96
N LEU A 21 -22.26 -29.30 22.05
CA LEU A 21 -22.31 -27.84 22.07
C LEU A 21 -20.90 -27.31 21.78
N VAL A 22 -20.62 -26.99 20.53
CA VAL A 22 -19.41 -26.25 20.15
C VAL A 22 -19.60 -24.82 20.62
N SER A 23 -19.01 -24.48 21.77
CA SER A 23 -18.92 -23.11 22.24
C SER A 23 -18.12 -22.31 21.23
N ALA A 24 -18.80 -21.46 20.45
CA ALA A 24 -18.15 -20.49 19.58
C ALA A 24 -17.36 -19.50 20.45
N GLN A 25 -16.08 -19.75 20.61
CA GLN A 25 -15.16 -18.77 21.19
C GLN A 25 -15.09 -17.59 20.22
N THR A 26 -15.74 -16.50 20.57
CA THR A 26 -15.62 -15.23 19.87
C THR A 26 -14.16 -14.78 19.99
N ILE A 27 -13.37 -15.02 18.95
CA ILE A 27 -12.00 -14.48 18.82
C ILE A 27 -12.18 -12.96 18.72
N ARG A 28 -12.06 -12.27 19.86
CA ARG A 28 -11.95 -10.81 19.87
C ARG A 28 -10.64 -10.47 19.19
N ALA A 29 -10.73 -9.96 17.96
CA ALA A 29 -9.58 -9.34 17.31
C ALA A 29 -8.99 -8.28 18.24
N PRO A 30 -7.66 -8.21 18.41
CA PRO A 30 -7.03 -7.21 19.25
C PRO A 30 -7.43 -5.83 18.73
N GLN A 31 -8.16 -5.07 19.55
CA GLN A 31 -8.51 -3.69 19.23
C GLN A 31 -7.22 -2.87 19.24
N HIS A 32 -6.72 -2.54 18.06
CA HIS A 32 -5.60 -1.64 17.87
C HIS A 32 -5.98 -0.20 18.33
N LYS A 33 -5.96 0.05 19.62
CA LYS A 33 -6.12 1.39 20.21
C LYS A 33 -5.02 2.39 19.83
N HIS A 34 -3.99 1.94 19.09
CA HIS A 34 -2.86 2.79 18.67
C HIS A 34 -3.04 3.52 17.33
N ARG A 35 -4.14 3.27 16.57
CA ARG A 35 -4.30 3.82 15.21
C ARG A 35 -4.57 5.34 15.14
N ALA A 36 -5.12 5.97 16.16
CA ALA A 36 -5.56 7.37 16.07
C ALA A 36 -4.41 8.40 16.00
N ARG A 37 -3.20 8.07 16.49
CA ARG A 37 -2.06 9.01 16.49
C ARG A 37 -1.18 8.95 15.24
N HIS A 38 -1.28 7.91 14.41
CA HIS A 38 -0.40 7.67 13.26
C HIS A 38 -0.94 8.14 11.92
N ASN A 39 -2.15 8.66 11.88
CA ASN A 39 -2.83 9.01 10.62
C ASN A 39 -2.62 10.46 10.19
N ARG A 40 -1.63 11.16 10.75
CA ARG A 40 -1.39 12.58 10.47
C ARG A 40 -0.95 12.85 9.03
N ILE A 41 -0.35 11.86 8.37
CA ILE A 41 0.05 11.94 6.97
C ILE A 41 -1.13 11.73 6.01
N VAL A 42 -2.21 11.05 6.46
CA VAL A 42 -3.37 10.73 5.62
C VAL A 42 -4.00 11.98 5.04
N GLY A 43 -4.30 11.95 3.76
CA GLY A 43 -4.86 13.05 2.98
C GLY A 43 -4.08 13.29 1.70
N VAL A 44 -4.40 14.40 1.04
CA VAL A 44 -3.75 14.85 -0.19
C VAL A 44 -2.75 15.96 0.14
N TRP A 45 -1.62 15.91 -0.55
CA TRP A 45 -0.52 16.84 -0.37
C TRP A 45 -0.06 17.40 -1.72
N ASP A 46 0.12 18.70 -1.78
CA ASP A 46 0.76 19.37 -2.90
C ASP A 46 2.27 19.37 -2.69
N VAL A 47 3.01 18.79 -3.63
CA VAL A 47 4.41 18.39 -3.43
C VAL A 47 5.29 18.98 -4.52
N GLN A 48 6.43 19.52 -4.10
CA GLN A 48 7.51 19.92 -4.99
C GLN A 48 8.64 18.92 -4.87
N ASN A 49 8.92 18.19 -5.96
CA ASN A 49 10.02 17.23 -6.05
C ASN A 49 11.26 17.87 -6.66
N ARG A 50 12.43 17.44 -6.17
CA ARG A 50 13.76 17.70 -6.74
C ARG A 50 14.46 16.37 -6.87
N VAL A 51 14.86 16.00 -8.08
CA VAL A 51 15.66 14.80 -8.35
C VAL A 51 17.12 15.22 -8.44
N LEU A 52 17.95 14.58 -7.64
CA LEU A 52 19.37 14.84 -7.55
C LEU A 52 20.18 13.64 -8.04
N ASP A 53 21.32 13.88 -8.60
CA ASP A 53 22.37 12.88 -8.78
C ASP A 53 22.90 12.48 -7.40
N CYS A 54 22.96 11.18 -7.10
CA CYS A 54 23.34 10.69 -5.77
C CYS A 54 24.81 10.90 -5.45
N SER A 55 25.69 11.03 -6.46
CA SER A 55 27.13 11.14 -6.29
C SER A 55 27.58 12.59 -6.13
N THR A 56 26.98 13.49 -6.92
CA THR A 56 27.37 14.89 -7.00
C THR A 56 26.44 15.84 -6.25
N GLY A 57 25.21 15.41 -5.96
CA GLY A 57 24.15 16.27 -5.42
C GLY A 57 23.59 17.26 -6.46
N ALA A 58 24.03 17.21 -7.71
CA ALA A 58 23.54 18.09 -8.75
C ALA A 58 22.07 17.83 -9.06
N GLN A 59 21.29 18.90 -9.25
CA GLN A 59 19.90 18.79 -9.60
C GLN A 59 19.72 18.31 -11.04
N ILE A 60 19.04 17.18 -11.22
CA ILE A 60 18.70 16.60 -12.52
C ILE A 60 17.35 17.15 -13.02
N ALA A 61 16.35 17.23 -12.13
CA ALA A 61 15.00 17.65 -12.47
C ALA A 61 14.28 18.24 -11.26
N THR A 62 13.21 19.00 -11.53
CA THR A 62 12.25 19.44 -10.54
C THR A 62 10.85 19.41 -11.16
N PHE A 63 9.85 18.99 -10.39
CA PHE A 63 8.47 18.92 -10.86
C PHE A 63 7.48 18.87 -9.67
N PRO A 64 6.26 19.43 -9.85
CA PRO A 64 5.19 19.30 -8.89
C PRO A 64 4.60 17.88 -8.91
N ALA A 65 3.94 17.48 -7.82
CA ALA A 65 3.18 16.23 -7.75
C ALA A 65 2.07 16.34 -6.68
N LEU A 66 1.07 15.48 -6.78
CA LEU A 66 0.13 15.23 -5.70
C LEU A 66 0.47 13.88 -5.05
N HIS A 67 0.64 13.87 -3.74
CA HIS A 67 0.73 12.64 -2.97
C HIS A 67 -0.58 12.42 -2.20
N LYS A 68 -1.19 11.25 -2.38
CA LYS A 68 -2.39 10.83 -1.66
C LYS A 68 -2.06 9.66 -0.76
N TYR A 69 -2.11 9.90 0.56
CA TYR A 69 -1.93 8.86 1.57
C TYR A 69 -3.29 8.42 2.09
N GLU A 70 -3.61 7.13 1.98
CA GLU A 70 -4.89 6.57 2.38
C GLU A 70 -4.79 5.82 3.72
N LEU A 71 -5.90 5.78 4.44
CA LEU A 71 -6.04 4.89 5.59
C LEU A 71 -5.79 3.44 5.15
N GLY A 72 -4.97 2.72 5.90
CA GLY A 72 -4.62 1.34 5.53
C GLY A 72 -3.24 1.19 4.93
N GLY A 73 -2.53 2.30 4.64
CA GLY A 73 -1.12 2.26 4.24
C GLY A 73 -0.90 2.26 2.73
N THR A 74 -1.92 2.55 1.91
CA THR A 74 -1.75 2.74 0.46
C THR A 74 -1.38 4.18 0.13
N LEU A 75 -0.61 4.35 -0.95
CA LEU A 75 -0.12 5.62 -1.46
C LEU A 75 -0.36 5.70 -2.96
N GLN A 76 -0.80 6.86 -3.42
CA GLN A 76 -0.81 7.22 -4.82
C GLN A 76 -0.01 8.50 -5.02
N VAL A 77 0.83 8.54 -6.07
CA VAL A 77 1.59 9.72 -6.49
C VAL A 77 1.21 10.07 -7.93
N VAL A 78 0.84 11.32 -8.14
CA VAL A 78 0.51 11.86 -9.47
C VAL A 78 1.53 12.94 -9.80
N PRO A 79 2.54 12.67 -10.64
CA PRO A 79 3.51 13.68 -11.05
C PRO A 79 2.89 14.68 -12.03
N GLY A 80 3.13 15.97 -11.82
CA GLY A 80 2.61 17.05 -12.66
C GLY A 80 3.56 17.53 -13.76
N GLY A 81 4.79 16.97 -13.82
CA GLY A 81 5.83 17.43 -14.74
C GLY A 81 6.13 16.51 -15.92
N ASN A 82 5.51 15.35 -16.01
CA ASN A 82 5.77 14.33 -17.01
C ASN A 82 4.64 14.26 -18.05
N ASN A 83 4.99 13.84 -19.27
CA ASN A 83 3.98 13.45 -20.23
C ASN A 83 3.17 12.27 -19.64
N PRO A 84 1.84 12.37 -19.50
CA PRO A 84 1.00 11.31 -18.91
C PRO A 84 1.14 9.93 -19.61
N THR A 85 1.55 9.91 -20.89
CA THR A 85 1.74 8.68 -21.65
C THR A 85 3.09 8.00 -21.38
N SER A 86 4.03 8.68 -20.70
CA SER A 86 5.38 8.15 -20.46
C SER A 86 5.50 7.27 -19.21
N ALA A 87 4.48 7.26 -18.35
CA ALA A 87 4.46 6.46 -17.13
C ALA A 87 3.03 6.02 -16.74
N SER A 88 2.92 4.88 -16.08
CA SER A 88 1.66 4.44 -15.46
C SER A 88 1.33 5.27 -14.21
N ALA A 89 0.16 5.02 -13.62
CA ALA A 89 -0.12 5.46 -12.26
C ALA A 89 0.99 5.00 -11.30
N HIS A 90 1.43 5.91 -10.42
CA HIS A 90 2.41 5.61 -9.38
C HIS A 90 1.67 5.13 -8.14
N THR A 91 1.80 3.86 -7.82
CA THR A 91 1.08 3.23 -6.70
C THR A 91 2.05 2.61 -5.73
N GLY A 92 1.74 2.71 -4.45
CA GLY A 92 2.64 2.23 -3.42
C GLY A 92 2.01 2.09 -2.04
N ILE A 93 2.89 1.99 -1.07
CA ILE A 93 2.56 1.82 0.34
C ILE A 93 3.30 2.83 1.20
N TRP A 94 2.77 3.09 2.38
CA TRP A 94 3.42 3.87 3.42
C TRP A 94 3.20 3.22 4.80
N GLN A 95 4.11 3.50 5.72
CA GLN A 95 4.00 3.04 7.11
C GLN A 95 4.60 4.08 8.06
N PRO A 96 4.07 4.21 9.28
CA PRO A 96 4.71 4.98 10.33
C PRO A 96 5.94 4.24 10.86
N VAL A 97 7.03 4.96 11.08
CA VAL A 97 8.28 4.43 11.67
C VAL A 97 8.67 5.16 12.96
N GLY A 98 7.98 6.25 13.28
CA GLY A 98 8.21 7.01 14.50
C GLY A 98 7.17 8.11 14.70
N LYS A 99 7.36 8.95 15.72
CA LYS A 99 6.55 10.13 15.93
C LYS A 99 6.78 11.09 14.75
N ASN A 100 5.74 11.38 13.96
CA ASN A 100 5.80 12.23 12.77
C ASN A 100 6.78 11.77 11.69
N GLN A 101 7.21 10.51 11.71
CA GLN A 101 8.11 9.92 10.75
C GLN A 101 7.45 8.73 10.05
N TYR A 102 7.63 8.67 8.74
CA TYR A 102 7.01 7.67 7.88
C TYR A 102 8.01 7.19 6.83
N GLN A 103 7.81 5.98 6.36
CA GLN A 103 8.45 5.46 5.15
C GLN A 103 7.40 5.27 4.09
N MET A 104 7.77 5.56 2.85
CA MET A 104 6.94 5.27 1.68
C MET A 104 7.75 4.60 0.58
N ALA A 105 7.09 3.72 -0.16
CA ALA A 105 7.63 3.11 -1.36
C ALA A 105 6.55 3.05 -2.43
N PHE A 106 6.89 3.39 -3.67
CA PHE A 106 5.98 3.26 -4.79
C PHE A 106 6.71 2.80 -6.04
N LYS A 107 5.94 2.24 -6.97
CA LYS A 107 6.39 1.74 -8.27
C LYS A 107 5.52 2.31 -9.38
N PHE A 108 6.12 2.51 -10.56
CA PHE A 108 5.43 2.83 -11.79
C PHE A 108 6.14 2.22 -13.00
N PHE A 109 5.37 1.91 -14.04
CA PHE A 109 5.91 1.47 -15.31
C PHE A 109 6.25 2.67 -16.19
N ARG A 110 7.28 2.51 -17.03
CA ARG A 110 7.77 3.51 -17.95
C ARG A 110 7.48 3.08 -19.37
N TYR A 111 7.10 4.04 -20.20
CA TYR A 111 6.76 3.80 -21.59
C TYR A 111 7.55 4.73 -22.51
N ASP A 112 7.86 4.24 -23.73
CA ASP A 112 8.41 5.05 -24.80
C ASP A 112 7.29 5.89 -25.49
N SER A 113 7.67 6.67 -26.50
CA SER A 113 6.73 7.49 -27.26
C SER A 113 5.73 6.69 -28.10
N ALA A 114 6.00 5.41 -28.36
CA ALA A 114 5.10 4.49 -29.06
C ALA A 114 4.17 3.73 -28.10
N GLY A 115 4.33 3.93 -26.78
CA GLY A 115 3.52 3.25 -25.74
C GLY A 115 4.05 1.88 -25.33
N ASN A 116 5.25 1.47 -25.78
CA ASN A 116 5.84 0.22 -25.37
C ASN A 116 6.43 0.34 -23.94
N ASN A 117 6.29 -0.72 -23.14
CA ASN A 117 6.90 -0.77 -21.82
C ASN A 117 8.42 -0.90 -21.95
N ILE A 118 9.15 0.09 -21.40
CA ILE A 118 10.61 0.13 -21.38
C ILE A 118 11.20 -0.16 -19.98
N GLY A 119 10.37 -0.62 -19.05
CA GLY A 119 10.78 -0.97 -17.70
C GLY A 119 9.95 -0.28 -16.62
N TRP A 120 10.53 -0.10 -15.46
CA TRP A 120 9.87 0.50 -14.31
C TRP A 120 10.83 1.32 -13.44
N ALA A 121 10.27 2.06 -12.52
CA ALA A 121 11.02 2.68 -11.43
C ALA A 121 10.43 2.29 -10.08
N VAL A 122 11.29 2.19 -9.07
CA VAL A 122 10.93 1.99 -7.66
C VAL A 122 11.53 3.14 -6.87
N VAL A 123 10.69 3.81 -6.10
CA VAL A 123 11.08 4.94 -5.24
C VAL A 123 10.82 4.56 -3.79
N ARG A 124 11.81 4.81 -2.92
CA ARG A 124 11.72 4.59 -1.47
C ARG A 124 12.20 5.84 -0.76
N ASN A 125 11.38 6.39 0.09
CA ASN A 125 11.67 7.64 0.79
C ASN A 125 11.31 7.57 2.27
N ASP A 126 12.06 8.32 3.06
CA ASP A 126 11.72 8.71 4.42
C ASP A 126 11.03 10.07 4.39
N VAL A 127 10.01 10.25 5.24
CA VAL A 127 9.16 11.44 5.30
C VAL A 127 9.05 11.91 6.75
N ALA A 128 9.24 13.18 6.99
CA ALA A 128 9.02 13.82 8.28
C ALA A 128 7.96 14.92 8.17
N ILE A 129 6.87 14.78 8.94
CA ILE A 129 5.77 15.74 8.99
C ILE A 129 5.97 16.72 10.16
N ASN A 130 5.64 17.99 9.98
CA ASN A 130 5.71 18.98 11.05
C ASN A 130 4.65 18.73 12.14
N GLU A 131 4.82 19.34 13.31
CA GLU A 131 3.91 19.18 14.46
C GLU A 131 2.48 19.65 14.17
N ALA A 132 2.28 20.59 13.25
CA ALA A 132 0.94 21.06 12.84
C ALA A 132 0.26 20.13 11.80
N ALA A 133 0.99 19.17 11.23
CA ALA A 133 0.56 18.33 10.12
C ALA A 133 0.10 19.14 8.87
N THR A 134 0.73 20.28 8.63
CA THR A 134 0.45 21.17 7.50
C THR A 134 1.53 21.10 6.42
N ALA A 135 2.73 20.63 6.78
CA ALA A 135 3.86 20.48 5.88
C ALA A 135 4.68 19.24 6.21
N TYR A 136 5.35 18.71 5.21
CA TYR A 136 6.35 17.65 5.37
C TYR A 136 7.55 17.86 4.46
N ALA A 137 8.65 17.19 4.78
CA ALA A 137 9.81 17.04 3.91
C ALA A 137 10.22 15.57 3.86
N GLY A 138 10.89 15.19 2.78
CA GLY A 138 11.38 13.84 2.64
C GLY A 138 12.55 13.74 1.67
N SER A 139 13.21 12.59 1.74
CA SER A 139 14.31 12.23 0.84
C SER A 139 14.40 10.71 0.72
N GLY A 140 15.11 10.24 -0.30
CA GLY A 140 15.30 8.81 -0.47
C GLY A 140 16.05 8.44 -1.74
N LYS A 141 15.66 7.32 -2.31
CA LYS A 141 16.30 6.71 -3.47
C LYS A 141 15.27 6.30 -4.51
N ALA A 142 15.53 6.61 -5.78
CA ALA A 142 14.79 6.10 -6.92
C ALA A 142 15.72 5.22 -7.77
N GLU A 143 15.27 4.01 -8.09
CA GLU A 143 15.98 3.03 -8.92
C GLU A 143 15.17 2.78 -10.18
N ILE A 144 15.84 2.89 -11.32
CA ILE A 144 15.25 2.71 -12.65
C ILE A 144 15.75 1.39 -13.23
N PHE A 145 14.82 0.59 -13.73
CA PHE A 145 15.08 -0.72 -14.32
C PHE A 145 14.58 -0.77 -15.77
N ASP A 146 15.24 -1.60 -16.59
CA ASP A 146 14.74 -1.97 -17.92
C ASP A 146 13.60 -3.03 -17.81
N SER A 147 13.03 -3.43 -18.93
CA SER A 147 11.98 -4.45 -19.01
C SER A 147 12.45 -5.86 -18.59
N ASN A 148 13.75 -6.11 -18.54
CA ASN A 148 14.34 -7.38 -18.10
C ASN A 148 14.73 -7.38 -16.62
N GLY A 149 14.60 -6.23 -15.93
CA GLY A 149 14.95 -6.08 -14.52
C GLY A 149 16.38 -5.66 -14.24
N ASN A 150 17.15 -5.29 -15.27
CA ASN A 150 18.49 -4.76 -15.05
C ASN A 150 18.41 -3.32 -14.56
N SER A 151 19.22 -2.96 -13.57
CA SER A 151 19.31 -1.60 -13.06
C SER A 151 20.00 -0.70 -14.10
N LEU A 152 19.31 0.37 -14.49
CA LEU A 152 19.81 1.35 -15.47
C LEU A 152 20.39 2.59 -14.82
N ALA A 153 19.74 3.08 -13.75
CA ALA A 153 20.12 4.33 -13.08
C ALA A 153 19.59 4.40 -11.67
N THR A 154 20.21 5.26 -10.87
CA THR A 154 19.79 5.61 -9.53
C THR A 154 19.81 7.13 -9.37
N SER A 155 18.81 7.68 -8.65
CA SER A 155 18.79 9.08 -8.27
C SER A 155 18.35 9.25 -6.81
N CYS A 156 18.63 10.42 -6.24
CA CYS A 156 18.35 10.77 -4.85
C CYS A 156 17.31 11.89 -4.80
N PRO A 157 16.01 11.56 -4.81
CA PRO A 157 14.97 12.56 -4.72
C PRO A 157 14.91 13.20 -3.33
N THR A 158 14.63 14.49 -3.31
CA THR A 158 14.19 15.23 -2.14
C THR A 158 12.85 15.92 -2.48
N PHE A 159 12.02 16.18 -1.48
CA PHE A 159 10.75 16.83 -1.72
C PHE A 159 10.22 17.55 -0.49
N THR A 160 9.38 18.54 -0.72
CA THR A 160 8.59 19.20 0.30
C THR A 160 7.13 19.15 -0.10
N GLY A 161 6.24 18.99 0.87
CA GLY A 161 4.80 18.96 0.64
C GLY A 161 4.07 19.86 1.61
N THR A 162 3.01 20.48 1.11
CA THR A 162 2.00 21.20 1.90
C THR A 162 0.68 20.50 1.79
N ARG A 163 -0.13 20.53 2.87
CA ARG A 163 -1.43 19.86 2.84
C ARG A 163 -2.34 20.58 1.83
N PHE A 164 -2.90 19.80 0.91
CA PHE A 164 -3.90 20.32 -0.02
C PHE A 164 -5.20 20.62 0.75
N GLN A 165 -5.74 21.81 0.56
CA GLN A 165 -6.95 22.31 1.25
C GLN A 165 -8.12 22.40 0.27
#